data_1194a2399d0ad9ca7e8d914179f2cab4
#
_entry.id   1194a2399d0ad9ca7e8d914179f2cab4
#
_cell.length_a   1.000
_cell.length_b   1.000
_cell.length_c   1.000
_cell.angle_alpha   90.00
_cell.angle_beta   90.00
_cell.angle_gamma   90.00
#
_symmetry.space_group_name_H-M   'P 1'
#
loop_
_entity.id
_entity.type
_entity.pdbx_description
1 polymer ?
#
loop_
_entity_poly.entity_id
_entity_poly.type
_entity_poly.pdbx_seq_one_letter_code
_entity_poly.pdbx_strand_id
1 'polypeptide(L)'
;MKKVQRRALSVILIIVVLMGGVGFFSFRFFTEGHKWVNFTANRHVYSNGVIIDGAIYDRDNNALLDTVNGKRKYSDNESVRCATMHIVGDKKSNVATSIQKIYADRLVGFNIITGMFSTTVAGNRIYTTLDSDVCAAAYEQMKGKKGAVCVYNYKTGEVICLVSTPTYDPENPPVITSGDDNFDGVFINRCISSRFTPGSVYKTVTAVAAIERIADIDEQTFDCEHTLTVNGQKIVCSGTHKEQNFKMALRNSCNIAFGEISMQLGWETTAEYAKKLGITESHSLSGIPVVKGKIASSGGKNELAWTGIGQNTNEVCPYAMMRFMGIIANRGLCAEPYVVEKITTATGIPLNFDGQTETTRILSQSTADKLSDMMRFNVSNNYGDNRFPSGMEFCAKTGTAEQGGEKKSHAWFVGFTRNEKYPYAFAVFVQNGGGGNAVARPIASKVMEAVKKKVDAAQNPS
;
A
#
# COMPACT_ATOMS: atom_id res chain seq x y z
N MET A 1 22.60 -31.60 -56.64
CA MET A 1 21.73 -31.98 -55.50
C MET A 1 22.15 -31.35 -54.18
N LYS A 2 23.35 -31.52 -53.64
CA LYS A 2 23.78 -30.95 -52.33
C LYS A 2 23.65 -29.41 -52.21
N LYS A 3 23.86 -28.65 -53.31
CA LYS A 3 23.73 -27.17 -53.31
C LYS A 3 22.28 -26.69 -53.21
N VAL A 4 21.33 -27.43 -53.79
CA VAL A 4 19.88 -27.16 -53.71
C VAL A 4 19.35 -27.51 -52.32
N GLN A 5 19.79 -28.64 -51.76
CA GLN A 5 19.40 -29.02 -50.39
C GLN A 5 19.86 -28.01 -49.32
N ARG A 6 21.10 -27.50 -49.43
CA ARG A 6 21.62 -26.47 -48.54
C ARG A 6 20.79 -25.17 -48.61
N ARG A 7 20.43 -24.74 -49.85
CA ARG A 7 19.58 -23.55 -50.03
C ARG A 7 18.17 -23.77 -49.48
N ALA A 8 17.59 -24.95 -49.69
CA ALA A 8 16.28 -25.28 -49.11
C ALA A 8 16.33 -25.28 -47.57
N LEU A 9 17.37 -25.86 -46.96
CA LEU A 9 17.59 -25.83 -45.53
C LEU A 9 17.74 -24.39 -44.99
N SER A 10 18.46 -23.52 -45.69
CA SER A 10 18.61 -22.12 -45.30
C SER A 10 17.27 -21.36 -45.36
N VAL A 11 16.46 -21.62 -46.39
CA VAL A 11 15.10 -21.02 -46.50
C VAL A 11 14.17 -21.52 -45.37
N ILE A 12 14.21 -22.82 -45.06
CA ILE A 12 13.43 -23.37 -43.94
C ILE A 12 13.86 -22.73 -42.61
N LEU A 13 15.17 -22.58 -42.38
CA LEU A 13 15.66 -21.93 -41.16
C LEU A 13 15.17 -20.48 -41.05
N ILE A 14 15.21 -19.71 -42.16
CA ILE A 14 14.67 -18.34 -42.19
C ILE A 14 13.18 -18.33 -41.87
N ILE A 15 12.41 -19.23 -42.46
CA ILE A 15 10.95 -19.34 -42.18
C ILE A 15 10.71 -19.65 -40.70
N VAL A 16 11.45 -20.59 -40.10
CA VAL A 16 11.32 -20.93 -38.68
C VAL A 16 11.66 -19.73 -37.79
N VAL A 17 12.72 -18.99 -38.09
CA VAL A 17 13.08 -17.78 -37.33
C VAL A 17 11.99 -16.70 -37.47
N LEU A 18 11.48 -16.48 -38.67
CA LEU A 18 10.40 -15.50 -38.91
C LEU A 18 9.10 -15.91 -38.18
N MET A 19 8.72 -17.18 -38.25
CA MET A 19 7.52 -17.68 -37.52
C MET A 19 7.73 -17.57 -36.01
N GLY A 20 8.91 -17.89 -35.51
CA GLY A 20 9.26 -17.68 -34.09
C GLY A 20 9.17 -16.19 -33.68
N GLY A 21 9.65 -15.30 -34.53
CA GLY A 21 9.54 -13.84 -34.33
C GLY A 21 8.08 -13.35 -34.32
N VAL A 22 7.26 -13.82 -35.27
CA VAL A 22 5.82 -13.48 -35.30
C VAL A 22 5.10 -14.06 -34.08
N GLY A 23 5.40 -15.29 -33.69
CA GLY A 23 4.82 -15.91 -32.48
C GLY A 23 5.18 -15.13 -31.21
N PHE A 24 6.46 -14.76 -31.06
CA PHE A 24 6.92 -13.93 -29.95
C PHE A 24 6.25 -12.54 -29.96
N PHE A 25 6.20 -11.87 -31.11
CA PHE A 25 5.51 -10.59 -31.23
C PHE A 25 4.02 -10.70 -30.86
N SER A 26 3.32 -11.72 -31.37
CA SER A 26 1.91 -11.95 -31.05
C SER A 26 1.72 -12.16 -29.54
N PHE A 27 2.55 -13.00 -28.94
CA PHE A 27 2.52 -13.20 -27.50
C PHE A 27 2.71 -11.87 -26.73
N ARG A 28 3.72 -11.08 -27.09
CA ARG A 28 3.96 -9.76 -26.48
C ARG A 28 2.81 -8.78 -26.73
N PHE A 29 2.22 -8.83 -27.93
CA PHE A 29 1.09 -7.98 -28.27
C PHE A 29 -0.15 -8.28 -27.40
N PHE A 30 -0.48 -9.56 -27.19
CA PHE A 30 -1.60 -9.93 -26.35
C PHE A 30 -1.35 -9.69 -24.84
N THR A 31 -0.11 -9.85 -24.39
CA THR A 31 0.22 -9.68 -22.96
C THR A 31 0.54 -8.21 -22.58
N GLU A 32 1.10 -7.43 -23.49
CA GLU A 32 1.58 -6.07 -23.20
C GLU A 32 0.99 -4.99 -24.11
N GLY A 33 0.10 -5.35 -25.04
CA GLY A 33 -0.47 -4.41 -26.02
C GLY A 33 -1.15 -3.20 -25.37
N HIS A 34 -1.79 -3.40 -24.20
CA HIS A 34 -2.35 -2.29 -23.41
C HIS A 34 -1.31 -1.23 -23.00
N LYS A 35 -0.07 -1.64 -22.71
CA LYS A 35 1.02 -0.70 -22.38
C LYS A 35 1.43 0.14 -23.60
N TRP A 36 1.35 -0.45 -24.79
CA TRP A 36 1.68 0.24 -26.05
C TRP A 36 0.58 1.23 -26.44
N VAL A 37 -0.68 0.90 -26.16
CA VAL A 37 -1.81 1.81 -26.38
C VAL A 37 -1.71 3.05 -25.48
N ASN A 38 -1.26 2.86 -24.24
CA ASN A 38 -1.18 3.91 -23.23
C ASN A 38 0.04 4.84 -23.40
N PHE A 39 0.73 4.77 -24.53
CA PHE A 39 1.78 5.71 -24.86
C PHE A 39 1.21 7.11 -25.13
N THR A 40 1.74 8.12 -24.47
CA THR A 40 1.18 9.51 -24.46
C THR A 40 1.10 10.18 -25.81
N ALA A 41 1.83 9.71 -26.83
CA ALA A 41 1.70 10.21 -28.20
C ALA A 41 0.58 9.52 -29.01
N ASN A 42 -0.12 8.53 -28.42
CA ASN A 42 -1.26 7.90 -29.10
C ASN A 42 -2.46 8.87 -29.14
N ARG A 43 -2.74 9.44 -30.30
CA ARG A 43 -3.83 10.40 -30.51
C ARG A 43 -5.23 9.80 -30.36
N HIS A 44 -5.37 8.48 -30.35
CA HIS A 44 -6.64 7.81 -30.05
C HIS A 44 -6.95 7.75 -28.56
N VAL A 45 -5.98 8.00 -27.70
CA VAL A 45 -6.12 7.97 -26.24
C VAL A 45 -5.89 9.35 -25.64
N TYR A 46 -4.97 10.12 -26.22
CA TYR A 46 -4.57 11.43 -25.67
C TYR A 46 -4.73 12.55 -26.72
N SER A 47 -5.21 13.70 -26.26
CA SER A 47 -5.13 14.97 -26.96
C SER A 47 -4.24 15.91 -26.14
N ASN A 48 -3.12 16.36 -26.73
CA ASN A 48 -2.12 17.19 -26.02
C ASN A 48 -1.67 16.61 -24.66
N GLY A 49 -1.51 15.29 -24.59
CA GLY A 49 -1.11 14.58 -23.36
C GLY A 49 -2.23 14.37 -22.33
N VAL A 50 -3.45 14.79 -22.63
CA VAL A 50 -4.64 14.60 -21.77
C VAL A 50 -5.50 13.47 -22.34
N ILE A 51 -5.99 12.59 -21.49
CA ILE A 51 -6.95 11.54 -21.87
C ILE A 51 -8.24 12.19 -22.38
N ILE A 52 -8.71 11.72 -23.54
CA ILE A 52 -9.79 12.40 -24.28
C ILE A 52 -11.19 12.13 -23.74
N ASP A 53 -11.40 11.01 -23.03
CA ASP A 53 -12.72 10.60 -22.54
C ASP A 53 -12.65 9.61 -21.37
N GLY A 54 -13.84 9.20 -20.87
CA GLY A 54 -14.01 8.24 -19.79
C GLY A 54 -14.27 8.89 -18.43
N ALA A 55 -14.77 8.11 -17.49
CA ALA A 55 -15.10 8.57 -16.14
C ALA A 55 -14.57 7.63 -15.07
N ILE A 56 -14.29 8.17 -13.88
CA ILE A 56 -13.84 7.42 -12.69
C ILE A 56 -14.78 7.81 -11.54
N TYR A 57 -15.35 6.82 -10.89
CA TYR A 57 -16.27 6.97 -9.78
C TYR A 57 -15.73 6.34 -8.51
N ASP A 58 -16.16 6.87 -7.37
CA ASP A 58 -15.97 6.22 -6.07
C ASP A 58 -16.99 5.07 -5.86
N ARG A 59 -16.93 4.42 -4.69
CA ARG A 59 -17.82 3.30 -4.33
C ARG A 59 -19.29 3.67 -4.23
N ASP A 60 -19.59 4.94 -3.95
CA ASP A 60 -20.95 5.48 -3.81
C ASP A 60 -21.45 6.09 -5.13
N ASN A 61 -20.75 5.87 -6.25
CA ASN A 61 -21.00 6.42 -7.58
C ASN A 61 -20.84 7.96 -7.68
N ASN A 62 -20.11 8.59 -6.77
CA ASN A 62 -19.73 9.98 -6.91
C ASN A 62 -18.61 10.11 -7.96
N ALA A 63 -18.73 11.07 -8.87
CA ALA A 63 -17.70 11.29 -9.88
C ALA A 63 -16.42 11.86 -9.25
N LEU A 64 -15.33 11.09 -9.35
CA LEU A 64 -13.97 11.57 -9.02
C LEU A 64 -13.38 12.31 -10.22
N LEU A 65 -13.71 11.85 -11.43
CA LEU A 65 -13.33 12.41 -12.71
C LEU A 65 -14.37 12.01 -13.75
N ASP A 66 -14.84 12.98 -14.56
CA ASP A 66 -15.79 12.73 -15.64
C ASP A 66 -15.40 13.54 -16.89
N THR A 67 -16.05 13.26 -18.01
CA THR A 67 -15.97 14.05 -19.24
C THR A 67 -17.32 14.66 -19.54
N VAL A 68 -17.42 15.96 -19.32
CA VAL A 68 -18.65 16.74 -19.55
C VAL A 68 -18.43 17.70 -20.72
N ASN A 69 -19.26 17.57 -21.78
CA ASN A 69 -19.13 18.37 -23.00
C ASN A 69 -17.71 18.37 -23.61
N GLY A 70 -17.07 17.19 -23.63
CA GLY A 70 -15.71 17.01 -24.15
C GLY A 70 -14.59 17.61 -23.29
N LYS A 71 -14.89 18.03 -22.05
CA LYS A 71 -13.90 18.56 -21.11
C LYS A 71 -13.80 17.67 -19.88
N ARG A 72 -12.60 17.40 -19.43
CA ARG A 72 -12.32 16.67 -18.19
C ARG A 72 -12.71 17.53 -16.99
N LYS A 73 -13.56 17.01 -16.13
CA LYS A 73 -14.03 17.63 -14.89
C LYS A 73 -13.78 16.71 -13.71
N TYR A 74 -13.02 17.19 -12.73
CA TYR A 74 -12.85 16.48 -11.45
C TYR A 74 -14.03 16.76 -10.51
N SER A 75 -14.08 16.02 -9.39
CA SER A 75 -15.09 16.23 -8.34
C SER A 75 -15.23 17.73 -7.98
N ASP A 76 -16.43 18.19 -7.65
CA ASP A 76 -16.66 19.58 -7.23
C ASP A 76 -16.01 19.87 -5.86
N ASN A 77 -15.76 18.87 -5.03
CA ASN A 77 -15.12 19.01 -3.72
C ASN A 77 -13.59 19.02 -3.86
N GLU A 78 -12.95 20.13 -3.47
CA GLU A 78 -11.50 20.32 -3.52
C GLU A 78 -10.75 19.30 -2.66
N SER A 79 -11.24 19.02 -1.45
CA SER A 79 -10.59 18.04 -0.56
C SER A 79 -10.62 16.62 -1.15
N VAL A 80 -11.69 16.25 -1.86
CA VAL A 80 -11.78 15.00 -2.61
C VAL A 80 -10.77 15.00 -3.76
N ARG A 81 -10.69 16.08 -4.55
CA ARG A 81 -9.75 16.20 -5.66
C ARG A 81 -8.31 16.04 -5.21
N CYS A 82 -7.92 16.76 -4.14
CA CYS A 82 -6.59 16.67 -3.56
C CYS A 82 -6.30 15.28 -2.97
N ALA A 83 -7.26 14.67 -2.29
CA ALA A 83 -7.13 13.37 -1.66
C ALA A 83 -6.92 12.24 -2.67
N THR A 84 -7.64 12.28 -3.79
CA THR A 84 -7.69 11.19 -4.76
C THR A 84 -6.73 11.37 -5.93
N MET A 85 -6.04 12.52 -6.04
CA MET A 85 -5.17 12.88 -7.16
C MET A 85 -4.15 11.78 -7.53
N HIS A 86 -3.53 11.13 -6.54
CA HIS A 86 -2.53 10.10 -6.80
C HIS A 86 -3.10 8.78 -7.33
N ILE A 87 -4.39 8.52 -7.13
CA ILE A 87 -5.07 7.33 -7.67
C ILE A 87 -5.81 7.67 -8.96
N VAL A 88 -6.54 8.78 -8.99
CA VAL A 88 -7.29 9.22 -10.18
C VAL A 88 -6.32 9.69 -11.27
N GLY A 89 -5.37 10.54 -10.92
CA GLY A 89 -4.41 11.19 -11.83
C GLY A 89 -4.69 12.68 -11.98
N ASP A 90 -3.71 13.39 -12.52
CA ASP A 90 -3.77 14.82 -12.82
C ASP A 90 -4.00 15.09 -14.33
N LYS A 91 -4.31 16.32 -14.69
CA LYS A 91 -4.56 16.73 -16.09
C LYS A 91 -3.36 16.49 -17.03
N LYS A 92 -2.13 16.53 -16.51
CA LYS A 92 -0.90 16.40 -17.31
C LYS A 92 -0.30 15.00 -17.30
N SER A 93 -0.98 14.01 -16.67
CA SER A 93 -0.50 12.62 -16.55
C SER A 93 0.87 12.50 -15.86
N ASN A 94 1.18 13.39 -14.90
CA ASN A 94 2.42 13.36 -14.14
C ASN A 94 2.49 12.18 -13.15
N VAL A 95 1.34 11.71 -12.66
CA VAL A 95 1.26 10.60 -11.71
C VAL A 95 1.27 9.27 -12.46
N ALA A 96 2.43 8.61 -12.47
CA ALA A 96 2.66 7.38 -13.25
C ALA A 96 1.80 6.18 -12.82
N THR A 97 1.36 6.15 -11.55
CA THR A 97 0.58 5.05 -10.95
C THR A 97 -0.92 5.35 -10.88
N SER A 98 -1.39 6.37 -11.58
CA SER A 98 -2.81 6.73 -11.58
C SER A 98 -3.65 5.83 -12.49
N ILE A 99 -4.94 5.72 -12.18
CA ILE A 99 -5.92 5.01 -13.02
C ILE A 99 -5.95 5.62 -14.42
N GLN A 100 -5.95 6.95 -14.56
CA GLN A 100 -5.88 7.61 -15.87
C GLN A 100 -4.67 7.13 -16.70
N LYS A 101 -3.55 6.82 -16.07
CA LYS A 101 -2.34 6.37 -16.76
C LYS A 101 -2.35 4.88 -17.06
N ILE A 102 -2.71 4.06 -16.07
CA ILE A 102 -2.65 2.59 -16.17
C ILE A 102 -3.80 2.04 -17.01
N TYR A 103 -4.97 2.68 -16.95
CA TYR A 103 -6.21 2.24 -17.61
C TYR A 103 -6.64 3.17 -18.75
N ALA A 104 -5.71 3.93 -19.33
CA ALA A 104 -6.02 4.95 -20.33
C ALA A 104 -6.79 4.38 -21.54
N ASP A 105 -6.34 3.25 -22.09
CA ASP A 105 -7.00 2.51 -23.17
C ASP A 105 -8.42 2.08 -22.80
N ARG A 106 -8.58 1.57 -21.59
CA ARG A 106 -9.89 1.12 -21.09
C ARG A 106 -10.83 2.27 -20.81
N LEU A 107 -10.33 3.41 -20.30
CA LEU A 107 -11.12 4.63 -20.10
C LEU A 107 -11.69 5.15 -21.41
N VAL A 108 -10.87 5.21 -22.46
CA VAL A 108 -11.31 5.70 -23.77
C VAL A 108 -12.11 4.66 -24.55
N GLY A 109 -12.01 3.38 -24.17
CA GLY A 109 -12.65 2.28 -24.87
C GLY A 109 -11.97 1.92 -26.19
N PHE A 110 -10.72 2.34 -26.43
CA PHE A 110 -9.98 2.05 -27.64
C PHE A 110 -9.46 0.60 -27.64
N ASN A 111 -9.80 -0.16 -28.69
CA ASN A 111 -9.33 -1.53 -28.89
C ASN A 111 -8.22 -1.55 -29.94
N ILE A 112 -6.99 -1.87 -29.52
CA ILE A 112 -5.82 -1.91 -30.40
C ILE A 112 -5.92 -2.99 -31.51
N ILE A 113 -6.65 -4.09 -31.27
CA ILE A 113 -6.78 -5.18 -32.25
C ILE A 113 -7.65 -4.75 -33.41
N THR A 114 -8.79 -4.10 -33.12
CA THR A 114 -9.73 -3.65 -34.14
C THR A 114 -9.42 -2.24 -34.65
N GLY A 115 -8.60 -1.46 -33.95
CA GLY A 115 -8.34 -0.06 -34.22
C GLY A 115 -9.56 0.84 -34.01
N MET A 116 -10.60 0.33 -33.35
CA MET A 116 -11.88 1.04 -33.17
C MET A 116 -12.10 1.41 -31.70
N PHE A 117 -12.85 2.47 -31.48
CA PHE A 117 -13.42 2.76 -30.18
C PHE A 117 -14.58 1.80 -29.88
N SER A 118 -14.89 1.63 -28.59
CA SER A 118 -16.11 0.96 -28.15
C SER A 118 -17.32 1.54 -28.90
N THR A 119 -18.35 0.74 -29.13
CA THR A 119 -19.54 1.09 -29.92
C THR A 119 -20.36 2.25 -29.37
N THR A 120 -19.97 2.79 -28.23
CA THR A 120 -20.56 3.98 -27.59
C THR A 120 -19.73 5.22 -27.90
N VAL A 121 -20.41 6.35 -28.17
CA VAL A 121 -19.80 7.64 -28.50
C VAL A 121 -19.03 8.24 -27.30
N ALA A 122 -19.24 7.72 -26.08
CA ALA A 122 -18.58 8.16 -24.85
C ALA A 122 -17.63 7.07 -24.34
N GLY A 123 -16.57 7.47 -23.64
CA GLY A 123 -15.62 6.56 -22.99
C GLY A 123 -16.25 5.71 -21.89
N ASN A 124 -15.48 4.74 -21.40
CA ASN A 124 -15.94 3.81 -20.38
C ASN A 124 -15.91 4.43 -18.97
N ARG A 125 -16.54 3.75 -18.04
CA ARG A 125 -16.63 4.13 -16.63
C ARG A 125 -15.87 3.13 -15.77
N ILE A 126 -14.95 3.63 -14.96
CA ILE A 126 -14.22 2.85 -13.95
C ILE A 126 -14.80 3.17 -12.58
N TYR A 127 -15.24 2.15 -11.88
CA TYR A 127 -15.71 2.26 -10.49
C TYR A 127 -14.60 1.79 -9.56
N THR A 128 -14.26 2.64 -8.60
CA THR A 128 -13.25 2.33 -7.59
C THR A 128 -13.91 1.92 -6.27
N THR A 129 -13.16 1.24 -5.42
CA THR A 129 -13.57 0.93 -4.05
C THR A 129 -13.33 2.09 -3.09
N LEU A 130 -12.74 3.20 -3.55
CA LEU A 130 -12.46 4.37 -2.71
C LEU A 130 -13.75 4.97 -2.15
N ASP A 131 -13.69 5.38 -0.90
CA ASP A 131 -14.69 6.23 -0.27
C ASP A 131 -14.17 7.67 -0.26
N SER A 132 -14.78 8.53 -1.07
CA SER A 132 -14.30 9.90 -1.27
C SER A 132 -14.38 10.75 0.01
N ASP A 133 -15.35 10.51 0.88
CA ASP A 133 -15.47 11.22 2.16
C ASP A 133 -14.38 10.80 3.15
N VAL A 134 -14.07 9.49 3.21
CA VAL A 134 -12.96 8.97 4.03
C VAL A 134 -11.62 9.48 3.49
N CYS A 135 -11.44 9.51 2.17
CA CYS A 135 -10.24 10.07 1.55
C CYS A 135 -10.09 11.57 1.86
N ALA A 136 -11.17 12.35 1.75
CA ALA A 136 -11.16 13.77 2.10
C ALA A 136 -10.83 13.99 3.58
N ALA A 137 -11.43 13.21 4.48
CA ALA A 137 -11.10 13.27 5.91
C ALA A 137 -9.62 12.94 6.18
N ALA A 138 -9.05 11.96 5.50
CA ALA A 138 -7.64 11.62 5.61
C ALA A 138 -6.75 12.76 5.09
N TYR A 139 -7.09 13.37 3.96
CA TYR A 139 -6.36 14.51 3.40
C TYR A 139 -6.35 15.70 4.37
N GLU A 140 -7.49 16.03 4.97
CA GLU A 140 -7.57 17.13 5.94
C GLU A 140 -6.61 16.92 7.13
N GLN A 141 -6.43 15.69 7.61
CA GLN A 141 -5.47 15.37 8.67
C GLN A 141 -4.01 15.43 8.19
N MET A 142 -3.78 15.28 6.89
CA MET A 142 -2.45 15.23 6.28
C MET A 142 -1.99 16.57 5.69
N LYS A 143 -2.82 17.60 5.66
CA LYS A 143 -2.46 18.95 5.19
C LYS A 143 -1.17 19.45 5.85
N GLY A 144 -0.23 19.93 5.03
CA GLY A 144 1.07 20.42 5.48
C GLY A 144 2.05 19.33 5.95
N LYS A 145 1.72 18.06 5.78
CA LYS A 145 2.61 16.92 6.10
C LYS A 145 2.96 16.15 4.82
N LYS A 146 4.11 15.49 4.81
CA LYS A 146 4.49 14.52 3.77
C LYS A 146 4.23 13.12 4.31
N GLY A 147 3.45 12.29 3.59
CA GLY A 147 3.17 10.96 4.11
C GLY A 147 2.10 10.19 3.34
N ALA A 148 1.55 9.17 4.00
CA ALA A 148 0.59 8.24 3.42
C ALA A 148 -0.46 7.79 4.45
N VAL A 149 -1.70 7.65 4.00
CA VAL A 149 -2.80 7.02 4.73
C VAL A 149 -3.39 5.94 3.84
N CYS A 150 -3.36 4.70 4.32
CA CYS A 150 -3.88 3.53 3.62
C CYS A 150 -4.90 2.83 4.52
N VAL A 151 -6.12 2.56 4.01
CA VAL A 151 -7.17 1.81 4.73
C VAL A 151 -7.86 0.86 3.76
N TYR A 152 -8.05 -0.39 4.16
CA TYR A 152 -8.80 -1.37 3.38
C TYR A 152 -9.65 -2.29 4.26
N ASN A 153 -10.69 -2.85 3.68
CA ASN A 153 -11.50 -3.89 4.30
C ASN A 153 -10.77 -5.23 4.18
N TYR A 154 -10.29 -5.78 5.29
CA TYR A 154 -9.51 -7.01 5.30
C TYR A 154 -10.34 -8.29 5.04
N LYS A 155 -11.66 -8.19 5.00
CA LYS A 155 -12.56 -9.31 4.62
C LYS A 155 -12.77 -9.39 3.12
N THR A 156 -12.95 -8.24 2.46
CA THR A 156 -13.31 -8.16 1.04
C THR A 156 -12.13 -7.80 0.14
N GLY A 157 -11.06 -7.20 0.67
CA GLY A 157 -9.94 -6.67 -0.11
C GLY A 157 -10.15 -5.24 -0.61
N GLU A 158 -11.33 -4.63 -0.44
CA GLU A 158 -11.63 -3.29 -0.92
C GLU A 158 -10.77 -2.22 -0.25
N VAL A 159 -9.96 -1.51 -1.03
CA VAL A 159 -9.21 -0.34 -0.55
C VAL A 159 -10.13 0.87 -0.55
N ILE A 160 -10.46 1.36 0.63
CA ILE A 160 -11.40 2.48 0.80
C ILE A 160 -10.70 3.83 0.92
N CYS A 161 -9.40 3.86 1.26
CA CYS A 161 -8.64 5.09 1.37
C CYS A 161 -7.17 4.86 0.98
N LEU A 162 -6.67 5.72 0.09
CA LEU A 162 -5.27 5.74 -0.35
C LEU A 162 -4.87 7.20 -0.60
N VAL A 163 -4.46 7.90 0.46
CA VAL A 163 -4.10 9.32 0.41
C VAL A 163 -2.60 9.49 0.57
N SER A 164 -1.98 10.14 -0.40
CA SER A 164 -0.56 10.51 -0.40
C SER A 164 -0.40 12.02 -0.38
N THR A 165 0.53 12.52 0.41
CA THR A 165 0.89 13.94 0.49
C THR A 165 2.41 14.13 0.39
N PRO A 166 2.90 15.27 -0.16
CA PRO A 166 2.14 16.40 -0.66
C PRO A 166 1.30 16.04 -1.88
N THR A 167 0.26 16.82 -2.12
CA THR A 167 -0.66 16.75 -3.25
C THR A 167 -1.07 18.16 -3.64
N TYR A 168 -1.84 18.29 -4.71
CA TYR A 168 -2.44 19.57 -5.14
C TYR A 168 -3.81 19.33 -5.77
N ASP A 169 -4.54 20.44 -5.97
CA ASP A 169 -5.81 20.41 -6.69
C ASP A 169 -5.58 20.23 -8.21
N PRO A 170 -5.94 19.04 -8.79
CA PRO A 170 -5.75 18.81 -10.22
C PRO A 170 -6.60 19.73 -11.13
N GLU A 171 -7.66 20.37 -10.59
CA GLU A 171 -8.42 21.39 -11.32
C GLU A 171 -7.66 22.71 -11.42
N ASN A 172 -6.94 23.09 -10.35
CA ASN A 172 -6.19 24.32 -10.21
C ASN A 172 -4.72 24.04 -9.89
N PRO A 173 -3.96 23.40 -10.81
CA PRO A 173 -2.60 22.98 -10.53
C PRO A 173 -1.69 24.18 -10.27
N PRO A 174 -0.90 24.18 -9.18
CA PRO A 174 0.06 25.22 -8.89
C PRO A 174 1.23 25.19 -9.88
N VAL A 175 1.96 26.30 -9.95
CA VAL A 175 3.26 26.32 -10.61
C VAL A 175 4.27 25.64 -9.68
N ILE A 176 4.73 24.45 -10.08
CA ILE A 176 5.71 23.67 -9.31
C ILE A 176 7.10 23.98 -9.85
N THR A 177 7.95 24.58 -9.02
CA THR A 177 9.34 24.88 -9.35
C THR A 177 10.27 23.80 -8.73
N SER A 178 11.36 23.52 -9.42
CA SER A 178 12.38 22.59 -8.91
C SER A 178 12.97 23.11 -7.60
N GLY A 179 13.02 22.28 -6.57
CA GLY A 179 13.55 22.62 -5.24
C GLY A 179 12.53 23.24 -4.28
N ASP A 180 11.24 23.31 -4.65
CA ASP A 180 10.19 23.70 -3.71
C ASP A 180 9.86 22.51 -2.78
N ASP A 181 10.28 22.63 -1.52
CA ASP A 181 10.08 21.62 -0.49
C ASP A 181 8.59 21.29 -0.25
N ASN A 182 7.67 22.21 -0.52
CA ASN A 182 6.23 21.96 -0.35
C ASN A 182 5.72 20.90 -1.35
N PHE A 183 6.35 20.83 -2.52
CA PHE A 183 5.97 19.90 -3.60
C PHE A 183 7.00 18.79 -3.83
N ASP A 184 7.99 18.62 -2.92
CA ASP A 184 8.96 17.53 -3.04
C ASP A 184 8.28 16.15 -3.07
N GLY A 185 8.45 15.45 -4.20
CA GLY A 185 7.81 14.16 -4.48
C GLY A 185 6.29 14.22 -4.63
N VAL A 186 5.71 15.36 -5.03
CA VAL A 186 4.26 15.57 -5.20
C VAL A 186 3.61 14.64 -6.23
N PHE A 187 4.36 14.12 -7.20
CA PHE A 187 3.85 13.15 -8.19
C PHE A 187 4.02 11.70 -7.76
N ILE A 188 4.62 11.46 -6.59
CA ILE A 188 4.86 10.12 -6.06
C ILE A 188 3.71 9.71 -5.16
N ASN A 189 3.03 8.62 -5.49
CA ASN A 189 2.09 7.99 -4.58
C ASN A 189 2.84 7.26 -3.46
N ARG A 190 3.02 7.92 -2.32
CA ARG A 190 3.75 7.39 -1.17
C ARG A 190 3.11 6.14 -0.56
N CYS A 191 1.83 5.89 -0.83
CA CYS A 191 1.16 4.69 -0.36
C CYS A 191 1.73 3.42 -1.02
N ILE A 192 2.08 3.48 -2.31
CA ILE A 192 2.42 2.30 -3.14
C ILE A 192 3.76 2.41 -3.86
N SER A 193 4.30 3.63 -4.07
CA SER A 193 5.51 3.85 -4.89
C SER A 193 6.73 4.26 -4.08
N SER A 194 6.63 4.31 -2.75
CA SER A 194 7.74 4.67 -1.87
C SER A 194 7.89 3.67 -0.74
N ARG A 195 9.09 3.64 -0.18
CA ARG A 195 9.43 2.83 0.99
C ARG A 195 10.21 3.67 1.98
N PHE A 196 10.01 3.36 3.25
CA PHE A 196 10.52 4.14 4.37
C PHE A 196 10.96 3.24 5.51
N THR A 197 11.90 3.70 6.31
CA THR A 197 12.31 3.00 7.53
C THR A 197 11.10 2.81 8.45
N PRO A 198 10.75 1.56 8.83
CA PRO A 198 9.54 1.28 9.61
C PRO A 198 9.69 1.60 11.09
N GLY A 199 10.89 1.48 11.64
CA GLY A 199 11.07 1.49 13.09
C GLY A 199 10.23 0.43 13.79
N SER A 200 9.74 0.73 14.97
CA SER A 200 9.06 -0.24 15.85
C SER A 200 7.78 -0.88 15.31
N VAL A 201 7.20 -0.44 14.18
CA VAL A 201 6.09 -1.19 13.55
C VAL A 201 6.59 -2.52 12.99
N TYR A 202 7.88 -2.62 12.62
CA TYR A 202 8.49 -3.85 12.14
C TYR A 202 8.57 -4.95 13.21
N LYS A 203 8.56 -4.60 14.50
CA LYS A 203 8.51 -5.58 15.60
C LYS A 203 7.29 -6.50 15.50
N THR A 204 6.22 -6.10 14.84
CA THR A 204 5.08 -6.99 14.55
C THR A 204 5.46 -8.11 13.58
N VAL A 205 6.33 -7.84 12.60
CA VAL A 205 6.89 -8.86 11.67
C VAL A 205 7.79 -9.83 12.44
N THR A 206 8.71 -9.29 13.25
CA THR A 206 9.59 -10.08 14.12
C THR A 206 8.79 -10.92 15.12
N ALA A 207 7.68 -10.37 15.65
CA ALA A 207 6.80 -11.09 16.58
C ALA A 207 6.13 -12.30 15.91
N VAL A 208 5.66 -12.19 14.65
CA VAL A 208 5.12 -13.35 13.91
C VAL A 208 6.19 -14.44 13.78
N ALA A 209 7.41 -14.06 13.38
CA ALA A 209 8.50 -15.01 13.24
C ALA A 209 8.83 -15.70 14.58
N ALA A 210 8.86 -14.95 15.68
CA ALA A 210 9.09 -15.48 17.01
C ALA A 210 8.00 -16.46 17.45
N ILE A 211 6.72 -16.13 17.24
CA ILE A 211 5.59 -17.00 17.57
C ILE A 211 5.66 -18.33 16.83
N GLU A 212 6.10 -18.33 15.56
CA GLU A 212 6.13 -19.56 14.74
C GLU A 212 7.44 -20.35 14.87
N ARG A 213 8.55 -19.74 15.32
CA ARG A 213 9.90 -20.36 15.28
C ARG A 213 10.56 -20.55 16.64
N ILE A 214 10.11 -19.89 17.68
CA ILE A 214 10.65 -20.01 19.03
C ILE A 214 9.59 -20.67 19.92
N ALA A 215 9.76 -21.97 20.21
CA ALA A 215 8.73 -22.79 20.87
C ALA A 215 8.33 -22.28 22.25
N ASP A 216 9.29 -21.73 23.00
CA ASP A 216 9.14 -21.25 24.38
C ASP A 216 9.05 -19.72 24.50
N ILE A 217 8.72 -19.01 23.42
CA ILE A 217 8.73 -17.53 23.41
C ILE A 217 7.86 -16.90 24.50
N ASP A 218 6.79 -17.56 24.90
CA ASP A 218 5.89 -17.06 25.96
C ASP A 218 6.47 -17.24 27.38
N GLU A 219 7.36 -18.19 27.55
CA GLU A 219 8.03 -18.52 28.81
C GLU A 219 9.31 -17.70 29.00
N GLN A 220 9.85 -17.13 27.89
CA GLN A 220 11.05 -16.30 27.94
C GLN A 220 10.81 -14.97 28.63
N THR A 221 11.77 -14.57 29.44
CA THR A 221 11.88 -13.24 30.03
C THR A 221 13.06 -12.49 29.42
N PHE A 222 12.89 -11.18 29.28
CA PHE A 222 13.87 -10.27 28.68
C PHE A 222 14.18 -9.17 29.67
N ASP A 223 15.47 -9.00 30.02
CA ASP A 223 15.89 -7.92 30.90
C ASP A 223 16.32 -6.70 30.09
N CYS A 224 15.73 -5.56 30.40
CA CYS A 224 16.00 -4.30 29.69
C CYS A 224 16.53 -3.23 30.63
N GLU A 225 17.84 -3.14 30.72
CA GLU A 225 18.58 -2.10 31.46
C GLU A 225 18.92 -0.89 30.57
N HIS A 226 18.01 -0.51 29.66
CA HIS A 226 18.13 0.61 28.71
C HIS A 226 19.14 0.39 27.58
N THR A 227 20.25 -0.32 27.80
CA THR A 227 21.29 -0.51 26.79
C THR A 227 21.74 -1.98 26.77
N LEU A 228 21.81 -2.54 25.54
CA LEU A 228 22.43 -3.83 25.27
C LEU A 228 23.66 -3.63 24.40
N THR A 229 24.80 -4.20 24.79
CA THR A 229 26.02 -4.17 23.97
C THR A 229 26.17 -5.48 23.20
N VAL A 230 26.20 -5.40 21.87
CA VAL A 230 26.38 -6.54 20.97
C VAL A 230 27.61 -6.27 20.10
N ASN A 231 28.62 -7.12 20.20
CA ASN A 231 29.88 -6.99 19.45
C ASN A 231 30.50 -5.56 19.56
N GLY A 232 30.47 -4.98 20.76
CA GLY A 232 31.03 -3.65 21.02
C GLY A 232 30.15 -2.48 20.59
N GLN A 233 29.00 -2.72 19.95
CA GLN A 233 28.05 -1.69 19.56
C GLN A 233 26.82 -1.69 20.48
N LYS A 234 26.29 -0.50 20.76
CA LYS A 234 25.16 -0.32 21.69
C LYS A 234 23.85 -0.31 20.95
N ILE A 235 22.87 -1.10 21.43
CA ILE A 235 21.46 -0.97 21.13
C ILE A 235 20.81 -0.26 22.30
N VAL A 236 20.21 0.90 22.03
CA VAL A 236 19.58 1.72 23.06
C VAL A 236 18.07 1.56 23.00
N CYS A 237 17.44 1.40 24.16
CA CYS A 237 15.99 1.37 24.30
C CYS A 237 15.44 2.73 24.72
N SER A 238 14.16 2.99 24.45
CA SER A 238 13.49 4.23 24.85
C SER A 238 13.30 4.38 26.37
N GLY A 239 13.46 3.31 27.12
CA GLY A 239 13.32 3.30 28.58
C GLY A 239 13.99 2.07 29.20
N THR A 240 14.04 2.03 30.54
CA THR A 240 14.46 0.86 31.34
C THR A 240 13.20 0.09 31.70
N HIS A 241 13.00 -1.08 31.08
CA HIS A 241 11.76 -1.86 31.25
C HIS A 241 11.89 -3.00 32.26
N LYS A 242 13.12 -3.25 32.75
CA LYS A 242 13.46 -4.37 33.64
C LYS A 242 13.03 -5.71 33.04
N GLU A 243 12.84 -6.71 33.89
CA GLU A 243 12.36 -8.02 33.48
C GLU A 243 10.92 -7.94 32.94
N GLN A 244 10.70 -8.51 31.78
CA GLN A 244 9.43 -8.49 31.07
C GLN A 244 9.28 -9.71 30.16
N ASN A 245 8.08 -10.22 30.00
CA ASN A 245 7.78 -11.27 29.05
C ASN A 245 7.58 -10.72 27.63
N PHE A 246 7.42 -11.60 26.65
CA PHE A 246 7.26 -11.27 25.23
C PHE A 246 6.09 -10.29 24.96
N LYS A 247 4.93 -10.50 25.58
CA LYS A 247 3.76 -9.63 25.44
C LYS A 247 4.03 -8.21 25.95
N MET A 248 4.67 -8.10 27.10
CA MET A 248 5.07 -6.80 27.67
C MET A 248 6.15 -6.13 26.82
N ALA A 249 7.09 -6.89 26.25
CA ALA A 249 8.12 -6.38 25.37
C ALA A 249 7.53 -5.70 24.10
N LEU A 250 6.47 -6.29 23.51
CA LEU A 250 5.77 -5.66 22.39
C LEU A 250 5.02 -4.39 22.83
N ARG A 251 4.33 -4.42 23.97
CA ARG A 251 3.63 -3.27 24.56
C ARG A 251 4.59 -2.13 24.85
N ASN A 252 5.72 -2.40 25.48
CA ASN A 252 6.74 -1.42 25.82
C ASN A 252 7.59 -1.00 24.60
N SER A 253 7.37 -1.68 23.45
CA SER A 253 8.19 -1.47 22.25
C SER A 253 9.69 -1.62 22.52
N CYS A 254 10.08 -2.59 23.36
CA CYS A 254 11.43 -2.76 23.85
C CYS A 254 12.42 -3.13 22.74
N ASN A 255 13.45 -2.31 22.52
CA ASN A 255 14.48 -2.56 21.53
C ASN A 255 15.38 -3.75 21.94
N ILE A 256 15.65 -3.87 23.25
CA ILE A 256 16.52 -4.94 23.77
C ILE A 256 15.89 -6.31 23.49
N ALA A 257 14.66 -6.52 23.99
CA ALA A 257 13.97 -7.80 23.81
C ALA A 257 13.82 -8.19 22.32
N PHE A 258 13.41 -7.24 21.46
CA PHE A 258 13.26 -7.54 20.04
C PHE A 258 14.58 -7.68 19.29
N GLY A 259 15.65 -7.04 19.76
CA GLY A 259 17.02 -7.30 19.31
C GLY A 259 17.48 -8.72 19.65
N GLU A 260 17.25 -9.17 20.88
CA GLU A 260 17.57 -10.53 21.33
C GLU A 260 16.75 -11.59 20.58
N ILE A 261 15.44 -11.38 20.42
CA ILE A 261 14.57 -12.24 19.63
C ILE A 261 15.07 -12.34 18.18
N SER A 262 15.46 -11.22 17.57
CA SER A 262 15.98 -11.24 16.21
C SER A 262 17.29 -12.03 16.10
N MET A 263 18.18 -11.91 17.09
CA MET A 263 19.42 -12.70 17.14
C MET A 263 19.16 -14.20 17.35
N GLN A 264 18.10 -14.58 18.06
CA GLN A 264 17.65 -15.99 18.16
C GLN A 264 17.10 -16.51 16.83
N LEU A 265 16.32 -15.70 16.11
CA LEU A 265 15.73 -16.06 14.81
C LEU A 265 16.76 -16.24 13.70
N GLY A 266 17.80 -15.41 13.69
CA GLY A 266 18.81 -15.42 12.65
C GLY A 266 18.38 -14.72 11.35
N TRP A 267 19.35 -14.53 10.45
CA TRP A 267 19.14 -13.83 9.17
C TRP A 267 18.15 -14.53 8.24
N GLU A 268 18.27 -15.83 8.12
CA GLU A 268 17.45 -16.64 7.22
C GLU A 268 15.97 -16.54 7.59
N THR A 269 15.64 -16.79 8.86
CA THR A 269 14.27 -16.69 9.36
C THR A 269 13.72 -15.27 9.23
N THR A 270 14.53 -14.24 9.53
CA THR A 270 14.12 -12.84 9.41
C THR A 270 13.76 -12.51 7.97
N ALA A 271 14.56 -12.96 6.99
CA ALA A 271 14.30 -12.73 5.57
C ALA A 271 13.09 -13.55 5.07
N GLU A 272 12.97 -14.81 5.49
CA GLU A 272 11.83 -15.69 5.18
C GLU A 272 10.51 -15.04 5.59
N TYR A 273 10.40 -14.54 6.82
CA TYR A 273 9.15 -13.94 7.32
C TYR A 273 8.86 -12.58 6.69
N ALA A 274 9.87 -11.79 6.39
CA ALA A 274 9.68 -10.56 5.61
C ALA A 274 9.07 -10.86 4.23
N LYS A 275 9.52 -11.94 3.58
CA LYS A 275 8.97 -12.41 2.31
C LYS A 275 7.58 -13.00 2.48
N LYS A 276 7.39 -13.96 3.40
CA LYS A 276 6.11 -14.63 3.68
C LYS A 276 4.98 -13.65 3.96
N LEU A 277 5.24 -12.56 4.68
CA LEU A 277 4.28 -11.53 5.03
C LEU A 277 4.08 -10.48 3.92
N GLY A 278 4.79 -10.60 2.79
CA GLY A 278 4.66 -9.71 1.65
C GLY A 278 5.42 -8.39 1.78
N ILE A 279 6.29 -8.23 2.79
CA ILE A 279 7.06 -6.98 2.97
C ILE A 279 8.07 -6.78 1.84
N THR A 280 8.77 -7.85 1.43
CA THR A 280 9.81 -7.81 0.39
C THR A 280 9.34 -8.38 -0.95
N GLU A 281 8.06 -8.73 -1.09
CA GLU A 281 7.46 -9.17 -2.34
C GLU A 281 6.92 -8.01 -3.17
N SER A 282 6.82 -8.23 -4.48
CA SER A 282 6.16 -7.30 -5.39
C SER A 282 4.66 -7.56 -5.37
N HIS A 283 3.88 -6.50 -5.23
CA HIS A 283 2.42 -6.55 -5.26
C HIS A 283 1.88 -5.76 -6.43
N SER A 284 0.61 -6.00 -6.73
CA SER A 284 -0.15 -5.27 -7.74
C SER A 284 -1.50 -4.86 -7.14
N LEU A 285 -1.79 -3.57 -7.16
CA LEU A 285 -3.07 -3.01 -6.74
C LEU A 285 -3.94 -2.78 -7.99
N SER A 286 -4.80 -3.75 -8.34
CA SER A 286 -5.59 -3.68 -9.57
C SER A 286 -4.73 -3.35 -10.81
N GLY A 287 -3.61 -4.06 -11.01
CA GLY A 287 -2.68 -3.81 -12.13
C GLY A 287 -1.72 -2.62 -11.93
N ILE A 288 -1.89 -1.81 -10.89
CA ILE A 288 -0.96 -0.74 -10.51
C ILE A 288 0.21 -1.35 -9.74
N PRO A 289 1.47 -1.19 -10.18
CA PRO A 289 2.60 -1.79 -9.50
C PRO A 289 2.84 -1.17 -8.12
N VAL A 290 3.11 -2.01 -7.13
CA VAL A 290 3.49 -1.61 -5.77
C VAL A 290 4.96 -1.91 -5.54
N VAL A 291 5.69 -0.95 -4.99
CA VAL A 291 7.12 -1.13 -4.69
C VAL A 291 7.31 -2.14 -3.56
N LYS A 292 8.22 -3.09 -3.75
CA LYS A 292 8.61 -4.04 -2.69
C LYS A 292 9.52 -3.37 -1.66
N GLY A 293 9.39 -3.76 -0.38
CA GLY A 293 10.30 -3.34 0.66
C GLY A 293 11.71 -3.92 0.48
N LYS A 294 12.62 -3.43 1.29
CA LYS A 294 14.01 -3.90 1.39
C LYS A 294 14.35 -4.18 2.84
N ILE A 295 14.99 -5.30 3.12
CA ILE A 295 15.45 -5.68 4.44
C ILE A 295 16.90 -6.15 4.34
N ALA A 296 17.71 -5.83 5.34
CA ALA A 296 19.04 -6.40 5.44
C ALA A 296 18.96 -7.92 5.53
N SER A 297 19.82 -8.63 4.81
CA SER A 297 19.84 -10.08 4.72
C SER A 297 21.14 -10.73 5.21
N SER A 298 22.11 -9.92 5.61
CA SER A 298 23.41 -10.37 6.11
C SER A 298 24.06 -9.29 6.96
N GLY A 299 25.02 -9.67 7.79
CA GLY A 299 25.77 -8.80 8.68
C GLY A 299 26.11 -9.49 10.00
N GLY A 300 26.63 -8.75 10.96
CA GLY A 300 26.89 -9.23 12.32
C GLY A 300 25.60 -9.32 13.16
N LYS A 301 25.74 -9.80 14.38
CA LYS A 301 24.61 -9.90 15.34
C LYS A 301 24.00 -8.53 15.66
N ASN A 302 24.79 -7.48 15.65
CA ASN A 302 24.33 -6.12 15.89
C ASN A 302 23.38 -5.64 14.77
N GLU A 303 23.78 -5.81 13.50
CA GLU A 303 22.94 -5.45 12.36
C GLU A 303 21.64 -6.28 12.34
N LEU A 304 21.71 -7.55 12.72
CA LEU A 304 20.54 -8.42 12.85
C LEU A 304 19.58 -7.91 13.92
N ALA A 305 20.10 -7.54 15.09
CA ALA A 305 19.28 -6.96 16.16
C ALA A 305 18.60 -5.66 15.73
N TRP A 306 19.32 -4.75 15.06
CA TRP A 306 18.74 -3.52 14.49
C TRP A 306 17.70 -3.80 13.40
N THR A 307 17.92 -4.83 12.58
CA THR A 307 16.95 -5.28 11.57
C THR A 307 15.65 -5.76 12.22
N GLY A 308 15.72 -6.55 13.30
CA GLY A 308 14.52 -7.03 14.01
C GLY A 308 13.68 -5.95 14.67
N ILE A 309 14.24 -4.79 14.97
CA ILE A 309 13.51 -3.63 15.50
C ILE A 309 13.08 -2.62 14.41
N GLY A 310 13.37 -2.94 13.14
CA GLY A 310 12.92 -2.14 11.99
C GLY A 310 13.80 -0.93 11.68
N GLN A 311 15.06 -1.00 12.05
CA GLN A 311 16.09 0.00 11.75
C GLN A 311 17.12 -0.57 10.76
N ASN A 312 18.35 -0.09 10.79
CA ASN A 312 19.39 -0.41 9.85
C ASN A 312 18.99 0.02 8.41
N THR A 313 19.05 -0.86 7.43
CA THR A 313 18.68 -0.59 6.04
C THR A 313 17.27 -1.03 5.69
N ASN A 314 16.44 -1.32 6.70
CA ASN A 314 15.06 -1.74 6.48
C ASN A 314 14.21 -0.60 5.94
N GLU A 315 13.49 -0.87 4.85
CA GLU A 315 12.55 0.04 4.25
C GLU A 315 11.28 -0.74 3.85
N VAL A 316 10.12 -0.25 4.24
CA VAL A 316 8.83 -0.88 3.96
C VAL A 316 7.89 0.07 3.22
N CYS A 317 7.03 -0.49 2.37
CA CYS A 317 5.97 0.25 1.71
C CYS A 317 4.75 0.37 2.65
N PRO A 318 4.09 1.55 2.77
CA PRO A 318 2.87 1.69 3.57
C PRO A 318 1.76 0.70 3.20
N TYR A 319 1.55 0.45 1.93
CA TYR A 319 0.62 -0.58 1.44
C TYR A 319 0.95 -1.97 2.00
N ALA A 320 2.22 -2.38 1.97
CA ALA A 320 2.61 -3.70 2.47
C ALA A 320 2.34 -3.84 3.97
N MET A 321 2.54 -2.78 4.74
CA MET A 321 2.20 -2.76 6.17
C MET A 321 0.69 -2.81 6.41
N MET A 322 -0.12 -2.09 5.64
CA MET A 322 -1.58 -2.17 5.70
C MET A 322 -2.07 -3.59 5.40
N ARG A 323 -1.58 -4.19 4.31
CA ARG A 323 -1.90 -5.57 3.90
C ARG A 323 -1.54 -6.58 4.99
N PHE A 324 -0.35 -6.45 5.58
CA PHE A 324 0.10 -7.29 6.69
C PHE A 324 -0.81 -7.15 7.92
N MET A 325 -1.24 -5.95 8.28
CA MET A 325 -2.20 -5.75 9.37
C MET A 325 -3.53 -6.47 9.09
N GLY A 326 -3.98 -6.47 7.84
CA GLY A 326 -5.17 -7.21 7.44
C GLY A 326 -5.03 -8.73 7.52
N ILE A 327 -3.86 -9.28 7.23
CA ILE A 327 -3.57 -10.72 7.43
C ILE A 327 -3.76 -11.09 8.91
N ILE A 328 -3.25 -10.27 9.82
CA ILE A 328 -3.43 -10.52 11.26
C ILE A 328 -4.91 -10.39 11.67
N ALA A 329 -5.58 -9.32 11.22
CA ALA A 329 -6.98 -9.05 11.51
C ALA A 329 -7.91 -10.17 11.00
N ASN A 330 -7.61 -10.72 9.84
CA ASN A 330 -8.40 -11.78 9.20
C ASN A 330 -7.92 -13.21 9.57
N ARG A 331 -7.35 -13.35 10.77
CA ARG A 331 -6.97 -14.64 11.34
C ARG A 331 -6.03 -15.45 10.42
N GLY A 332 -5.07 -14.75 9.82
CA GLY A 332 -4.05 -15.32 8.95
C GLY A 332 -4.45 -15.46 7.47
N LEU A 333 -5.65 -15.06 7.10
CA LEU A 333 -6.12 -15.01 5.72
C LEU A 333 -5.81 -13.64 5.09
N CYS A 334 -5.34 -13.62 3.88
CA CYS A 334 -5.14 -12.42 3.08
C CYS A 334 -6.22 -12.32 2.00
N ALA A 335 -7.14 -11.38 2.13
CA ALA A 335 -7.90 -10.89 1.01
C ALA A 335 -7.02 -9.82 0.32
N GLU A 336 -6.54 -10.10 -0.89
CA GLU A 336 -5.62 -9.19 -1.58
C GLU A 336 -6.30 -7.83 -1.84
N PRO A 337 -5.64 -6.71 -1.48
CA PRO A 337 -6.24 -5.41 -1.66
C PRO A 337 -6.41 -5.05 -3.14
N TYR A 338 -7.56 -4.48 -3.50
CA TYR A 338 -7.85 -3.94 -4.83
C TYR A 338 -8.54 -2.58 -4.75
N VAL A 339 -8.41 -1.76 -5.82
CA VAL A 339 -8.96 -0.40 -5.87
C VAL A 339 -9.90 -0.17 -7.05
N VAL A 340 -9.83 -0.98 -8.10
CA VAL A 340 -10.80 -0.96 -9.20
C VAL A 340 -11.79 -2.09 -8.99
N GLU A 341 -13.06 -1.75 -8.82
CA GLU A 341 -14.14 -2.70 -8.58
C GLU A 341 -14.65 -3.29 -9.90
N LYS A 342 -15.04 -2.41 -10.82
CA LYS A 342 -15.62 -2.80 -12.12
C LYS A 342 -15.37 -1.74 -13.18
N ILE A 343 -15.45 -2.17 -14.43
CA ILE A 343 -15.43 -1.30 -15.61
C ILE A 343 -16.68 -1.55 -16.40
N THR A 344 -17.38 -0.48 -16.83
CA THR A 344 -18.55 -0.57 -17.69
C THR A 344 -18.39 0.33 -18.91
N THR A 345 -19.16 0.05 -19.96
CA THR A 345 -19.38 1.03 -21.05
C THR A 345 -20.12 2.24 -20.50
N ALA A 346 -20.18 3.33 -21.26
CA ALA A 346 -20.99 4.50 -20.93
C ALA A 346 -22.48 4.18 -20.71
N THR A 347 -22.99 3.12 -21.33
CA THR A 347 -24.39 2.65 -21.19
C THR A 347 -24.58 1.68 -20.03
N GLY A 348 -23.51 1.39 -19.25
CA GLY A 348 -23.59 0.53 -18.07
C GLY A 348 -23.37 -0.96 -18.33
N ILE A 349 -23.04 -1.38 -19.57
CA ILE A 349 -22.75 -2.79 -19.87
C ILE A 349 -21.41 -3.15 -19.21
N PRO A 350 -21.35 -4.19 -18.34
CA PRO A 350 -20.10 -4.62 -17.72
C PRO A 350 -19.09 -5.08 -18.76
N LEU A 351 -17.84 -4.65 -18.61
CA LEU A 351 -16.70 -5.18 -19.33
C LEU A 351 -16.04 -6.26 -18.46
N ASN A 352 -15.33 -7.21 -19.09
CA ASN A 352 -14.65 -8.30 -18.38
C ASN A 352 -13.54 -7.74 -17.48
N PHE A 353 -13.91 -7.35 -16.28
CA PHE A 353 -13.03 -6.96 -15.19
C PHE A 353 -13.73 -7.34 -13.89
N ASP A 354 -13.12 -8.23 -13.13
CA ASP A 354 -13.56 -8.61 -11.79
C ASP A 354 -12.55 -8.06 -10.79
N GLY A 355 -13.00 -7.15 -9.94
CA GLY A 355 -12.18 -6.59 -8.86
C GLY A 355 -12.00 -7.56 -7.69
N GLN A 356 -12.75 -8.65 -7.65
CA GLN A 356 -12.68 -9.59 -6.54
C GLN A 356 -11.37 -10.38 -6.57
N THR A 357 -10.81 -10.61 -5.41
CA THR A 357 -9.55 -11.32 -5.23
C THR A 357 -9.75 -12.60 -4.42
N GLU A 358 -8.95 -13.60 -4.72
CA GLU A 358 -8.92 -14.82 -3.92
C GLU A 358 -8.36 -14.53 -2.52
N THR A 359 -8.93 -15.23 -1.54
CA THR A 359 -8.43 -15.17 -0.16
C THR A 359 -7.45 -16.31 0.07
N THR A 360 -6.21 -15.98 0.42
CA THR A 360 -5.13 -16.95 0.62
C THR A 360 -4.71 -17.01 2.08
N ARG A 361 -4.45 -18.21 2.61
CA ARG A 361 -3.90 -18.38 3.96
C ARG A 361 -2.39 -18.15 3.95
N ILE A 362 -1.96 -17.18 4.73
CA ILE A 362 -0.54 -16.80 4.89
C ILE A 362 0.00 -17.29 6.24
N LEU A 363 -0.79 -17.19 7.31
CA LEU A 363 -0.43 -17.59 8.67
C LEU A 363 -1.43 -18.59 9.24
N SER A 364 -0.99 -19.35 10.25
CA SER A 364 -1.93 -20.09 11.06
C SER A 364 -2.86 -19.14 11.81
N GLN A 365 -4.08 -19.58 12.06
CA GLN A 365 -5.04 -18.80 12.82
C GLN A 365 -4.52 -18.48 14.23
N SER A 366 -3.89 -19.46 14.89
CA SER A 366 -3.33 -19.30 16.24
C SER A 366 -2.24 -18.22 16.31
N THR A 367 -1.35 -18.17 15.29
CA THR A 367 -0.32 -17.12 15.19
C THR A 367 -0.96 -15.75 15.06
N ALA A 368 -1.93 -15.61 14.16
CA ALA A 368 -2.62 -14.33 13.92
C ALA A 368 -3.43 -13.89 15.16
N ASP A 369 -4.18 -14.79 15.78
CA ASP A 369 -4.97 -14.50 16.97
C ASP A 369 -4.05 -14.05 18.12
N LYS A 370 -2.92 -14.74 18.35
CA LYS A 370 -1.95 -14.37 19.38
C LYS A 370 -1.37 -12.98 19.18
N LEU A 371 -0.90 -12.64 17.97
CA LEU A 371 -0.39 -11.29 17.72
C LEU A 371 -1.50 -10.24 17.81
N SER A 372 -2.72 -10.55 17.35
CA SER A 372 -3.88 -9.70 17.49
C SER A 372 -4.16 -9.37 18.96
N ASP A 373 -4.11 -10.35 19.87
CA ASP A 373 -4.28 -10.15 21.31
C ASP A 373 -3.17 -9.28 21.93
N MET A 374 -1.93 -9.47 21.50
CA MET A 374 -0.83 -8.62 21.93
C MET A 374 -1.00 -7.17 21.44
N MET A 375 -1.45 -6.97 20.21
CA MET A 375 -1.73 -5.63 19.66
C MET A 375 -2.96 -4.98 20.30
N ARG A 376 -3.99 -5.76 20.65
CA ARG A 376 -5.14 -5.28 21.44
C ARG A 376 -4.69 -4.83 22.83
N PHE A 377 -3.82 -5.62 23.47
CA PHE A 377 -3.22 -5.27 24.76
C PHE A 377 -2.42 -3.96 24.71
N ASN A 378 -1.72 -3.68 23.59
CA ASN A 378 -1.05 -2.38 23.40
C ASN A 378 -2.04 -1.22 23.44
N VAL A 379 -3.19 -1.36 22.82
CA VAL A 379 -4.20 -0.28 22.78
C VAL A 379 -4.82 -0.09 24.17
N SER A 380 -5.30 -1.16 24.79
CA SER A 380 -5.98 -1.05 26.09
C SER A 380 -5.09 -0.59 27.24
N ASN A 381 -3.78 -0.93 27.20
CA ASN A 381 -2.86 -0.69 28.32
C ASN A 381 -1.78 0.37 28.06
N ASN A 382 -1.70 0.92 26.85
CA ASN A 382 -0.68 1.93 26.52
C ASN A 382 -1.26 3.12 25.76
N TYR A 383 -2.02 2.88 24.67
CA TYR A 383 -2.54 3.98 23.85
C TYR A 383 -3.83 4.58 24.38
N GLY A 384 -4.64 3.79 25.11
CA GLY A 384 -5.94 4.16 25.67
C GLY A 384 -7.09 4.05 24.68
N ASP A 385 -8.09 3.22 25.00
CA ASP A 385 -9.28 3.01 24.16
C ASP A 385 -10.09 4.28 23.94
N ASN A 386 -10.12 5.18 24.91
CA ASN A 386 -10.82 6.46 24.85
C ASN A 386 -10.25 7.45 23.81
N ARG A 387 -9.11 7.13 23.19
CA ARG A 387 -8.49 7.92 22.13
C ARG A 387 -8.88 7.48 20.73
N PHE A 388 -9.77 6.50 20.63
CA PHE A 388 -10.24 5.92 19.37
C PHE A 388 -11.77 5.92 19.31
N PRO A 389 -12.37 5.85 18.13
CA PRO A 389 -13.81 5.69 17.97
C PRO A 389 -14.33 4.46 18.74
N SER A 390 -15.34 4.67 19.56
CA SER A 390 -15.92 3.62 20.41
C SER A 390 -16.50 2.47 19.60
N GLY A 391 -16.39 1.25 20.12
CA GLY A 391 -17.00 0.05 19.54
C GLY A 391 -16.21 -0.59 18.39
N MET A 392 -15.07 -0.04 17.97
CA MET A 392 -14.27 -0.61 16.89
C MET A 392 -13.21 -1.63 17.34
N GLU A 393 -12.82 -1.63 18.62
CA GLU A 393 -11.82 -2.53 19.19
C GLU A 393 -10.46 -2.50 18.45
N PHE A 394 -9.77 -1.37 18.57
CA PHE A 394 -8.48 -1.19 17.91
C PHE A 394 -7.38 -2.14 18.41
N CYS A 395 -6.62 -2.68 17.47
CA CYS A 395 -5.35 -3.38 17.66
C CYS A 395 -4.28 -2.62 16.89
N ALA A 396 -3.23 -2.14 17.56
CA ALA A 396 -2.29 -1.26 16.87
C ALA A 396 -0.87 -1.29 17.42
N LYS A 397 0.06 -0.78 16.63
CA LYS A 397 1.46 -0.54 16.97
C LYS A 397 1.94 0.79 16.44
N THR A 398 2.59 1.59 17.29
CA THR A 398 3.31 2.81 16.89
C THR A 398 4.70 2.47 16.39
N GLY A 399 5.23 3.31 15.50
CA GLY A 399 6.61 3.34 15.09
C GLY A 399 7.17 4.76 15.15
N THR A 400 8.38 4.85 15.61
CA THR A 400 9.23 6.04 15.51
C THR A 400 10.53 5.56 14.90
N ALA A 401 10.82 5.98 13.68
CA ALA A 401 11.99 5.52 12.94
C ALA A 401 12.99 6.65 12.81
N GLU A 402 14.15 6.47 13.43
CA GLU A 402 15.23 7.44 13.39
C GLU A 402 15.81 7.56 11.98
N GLN A 403 16.16 8.79 11.57
CA GLN A 403 16.66 9.09 10.23
C GLN A 403 18.15 9.46 10.21
N GLY A 404 18.77 9.56 11.38
CA GLY A 404 20.13 10.08 11.53
C GLY A 404 20.23 11.60 11.31
N GLY A 405 21.27 12.20 11.85
CA GLY A 405 21.49 13.66 11.80
C GLY A 405 20.41 14.46 12.53
N GLU A 406 20.14 15.67 12.05
CA GLU A 406 19.15 16.59 12.65
C GLU A 406 17.70 16.34 12.20
N LYS A 407 17.46 15.37 11.34
CA LYS A 407 16.11 15.09 10.82
C LYS A 407 15.23 14.47 11.91
N LYS A 408 13.98 14.94 12.00
CA LYS A 408 12.97 14.31 12.85
C LYS A 408 12.72 12.88 12.37
N SER A 409 12.39 12.00 13.32
CA SER A 409 12.03 10.62 13.04
C SER A 409 10.78 10.52 12.15
N HIS A 410 10.63 9.44 11.44
CA HIS A 410 9.36 9.09 10.78
C HIS A 410 8.34 8.63 11.82
N ALA A 411 7.10 9.09 11.66
CA ALA A 411 5.98 8.67 12.51
C ALA A 411 5.13 7.62 11.80
N TRP A 412 4.96 6.46 12.42
CA TRP A 412 4.12 5.37 11.95
C TRP A 412 3.04 5.00 12.96
N PHE A 413 1.87 4.64 12.43
CA PHE A 413 0.83 3.96 13.20
C PHE A 413 0.13 2.96 12.30
N VAL A 414 0.23 1.67 12.64
CA VAL A 414 -0.36 0.58 11.87
C VAL A 414 -1.28 -0.24 12.77
N GLY A 415 -2.33 -0.80 12.20
CA GLY A 415 -3.26 -1.59 12.97
C GLY A 415 -4.52 -1.97 12.20
N PHE A 416 -5.49 -2.44 12.97
CA PHE A 416 -6.78 -2.89 12.47
C PHE A 416 -7.83 -2.79 13.58
N THR A 417 -9.08 -3.02 13.22
CA THR A 417 -10.21 -3.12 14.15
C THR A 417 -10.70 -4.56 14.22
N ARG A 418 -11.05 -5.05 15.41
CA ARG A 418 -11.49 -6.45 15.64
C ARG A 418 -13.01 -6.62 15.52
N ASN A 419 -13.78 -5.56 15.70
CA ASN A 419 -15.22 -5.63 15.60
C ASN A 419 -15.61 -5.95 14.15
N GLU A 420 -16.36 -7.02 13.94
CA GLU A 420 -16.77 -7.51 12.62
C GLU A 420 -17.62 -6.51 11.82
N LYS A 421 -18.29 -5.59 12.49
CA LYS A 421 -19.00 -4.48 11.86
C LYS A 421 -18.04 -3.52 11.14
N TYR A 422 -16.79 -3.43 11.59
CA TYR A 422 -15.79 -2.50 11.06
C TYR A 422 -14.51 -3.24 10.67
N PRO A 423 -14.52 -4.10 9.64
CA PRO A 423 -13.42 -4.98 9.32
C PRO A 423 -12.29 -4.26 8.55
N TYR A 424 -11.64 -3.27 9.17
CA TYR A 424 -10.66 -2.44 8.48
C TYR A 424 -9.27 -2.55 9.08
N ALA A 425 -8.27 -2.63 8.19
CA ALA A 425 -6.87 -2.51 8.53
C ALA A 425 -6.27 -1.25 7.89
N PHE A 426 -5.28 -0.67 8.55
CA PHE A 426 -4.74 0.63 8.15
C PHE A 426 -3.22 0.74 8.38
N ALA A 427 -2.60 1.63 7.62
CA ALA A 427 -1.26 2.15 7.85
C ALA A 427 -1.25 3.67 7.65
N VAL A 428 -0.78 4.40 8.67
CA VAL A 428 -0.54 5.85 8.62
C VAL A 428 0.94 6.09 8.78
N PHE A 429 1.50 6.85 7.86
CA PHE A 429 2.89 7.25 7.81
C PHE A 429 3.04 8.77 7.64
N VAL A 430 3.88 9.40 8.44
CA VAL A 430 4.25 10.80 8.29
C VAL A 430 5.77 10.93 8.25
N GLN A 431 6.28 11.36 7.13
CA GLN A 431 7.70 11.56 6.90
C GLN A 431 8.23 12.70 7.79
N ASN A 432 9.28 12.43 8.55
CA ASN A 432 9.89 13.39 9.48
C ASN A 432 8.87 14.04 10.46
N GLY A 433 7.82 13.26 10.78
CA GLY A 433 6.71 13.73 11.62
C GLY A 433 6.99 13.72 13.12
N GLY A 434 8.05 13.03 13.57
CA GLY A 434 8.36 12.84 15.00
C GLY A 434 7.81 11.51 15.54
N GLY A 435 7.14 11.54 16.68
CA GLY A 435 6.65 10.33 17.35
C GLY A 435 5.35 9.77 16.78
N GLY A 436 5.30 8.46 16.54
CA GLY A 436 4.10 7.79 16.00
C GLY A 436 2.84 7.99 16.86
N ASN A 437 2.98 7.93 18.18
CA ASN A 437 1.86 8.14 19.11
C ASN A 437 1.34 9.58 19.12
N ALA A 438 2.23 10.55 18.93
CA ALA A 438 1.87 11.96 18.95
C ALA A 438 1.28 12.46 17.62
N VAL A 439 1.71 11.90 16.48
CA VAL A 439 1.37 12.41 15.15
C VAL A 439 0.53 11.41 14.34
N ALA A 440 1.01 10.18 14.13
CA ALA A 440 0.31 9.24 13.24
C ALA A 440 -0.95 8.62 13.89
N ARG A 441 -0.95 8.38 15.21
CA ARG A 441 -2.13 7.85 15.93
C ARG A 441 -3.36 8.78 15.84
N PRO A 442 -3.27 10.09 16.12
CA PRO A 442 -4.44 10.98 15.99
C PRO A 442 -5.00 11.02 14.57
N ILE A 443 -4.14 10.99 13.55
CA ILE A 443 -4.55 10.92 12.15
C ILE A 443 -5.35 9.63 11.91
N ALA A 444 -4.82 8.47 12.31
CA ALA A 444 -5.52 7.20 12.18
C ALA A 444 -6.88 7.20 12.91
N SER A 445 -6.94 7.74 14.12
CA SER A 445 -8.19 7.84 14.89
C SER A 445 -9.23 8.66 14.14
N LYS A 446 -8.88 9.82 13.57
CA LYS A 446 -9.79 10.68 12.80
C LYS A 446 -10.25 10.05 11.50
N VAL A 447 -9.36 9.38 10.78
CA VAL A 447 -9.71 8.65 9.56
C VAL A 447 -10.69 7.51 9.88
N MET A 448 -10.43 6.75 10.93
CA MET A 448 -11.30 5.64 11.34
C MET A 448 -12.64 6.13 11.94
N GLU A 449 -12.69 7.35 12.47
CA GLU A 449 -13.95 8.02 12.83
C GLU A 449 -14.82 8.28 11.59
N ALA A 450 -14.22 8.73 10.47
CA ALA A 450 -14.92 8.89 9.20
C ALA A 450 -15.39 7.53 8.65
N VAL A 451 -14.55 6.49 8.70
CA VAL A 451 -14.95 5.12 8.35
C VAL A 451 -16.15 4.66 9.16
N LYS A 452 -16.10 4.82 10.50
CA LYS A 452 -17.21 4.46 11.38
C LYS A 452 -18.50 5.15 11.00
N LYS A 453 -18.44 6.46 10.76
CA LYS A 453 -19.61 7.26 10.35
C LYS A 453 -20.24 6.74 9.06
N LYS A 454 -19.45 6.38 8.06
CA LYS A 454 -19.94 5.82 6.78
C LYS A 454 -20.60 4.46 6.98
N VAL A 455 -19.97 3.56 7.73
CA VAL A 455 -20.51 2.22 8.00
C VAL A 455 -21.82 2.32 8.80
N ASP A 456 -21.89 3.19 9.80
CA ASP A 456 -23.09 3.38 10.63
C ASP A 456 -24.24 3.98 9.80
N ALA A 457 -23.97 4.93 8.91
CA ALA A 457 -24.97 5.52 8.02
C ALA A 457 -25.53 4.51 7.01
N ALA A 458 -24.68 3.63 6.47
CA ALA A 458 -25.10 2.60 5.52
C ALA A 458 -26.04 1.54 6.14
N GLN A 459 -25.95 1.31 7.46
CA GLN A 459 -26.82 0.35 8.17
C GLN A 459 -28.12 0.96 8.70
N ASN A 460 -28.18 2.28 8.85
CA ASN A 460 -29.36 3.01 9.28
C ASN A 460 -29.69 4.09 8.24
N PRO A 461 -30.17 3.73 7.05
CA PRO A 461 -30.60 4.72 6.07
C PRO A 461 -31.79 5.49 6.65
N SER A 462 -31.64 6.79 6.85
CA SER A 462 -32.68 7.72 7.36
C SER A 462 -33.81 7.89 6.37
#